data_ec3c896bae663d6b064874311182bb5a
#
_entry.id   ec3c896bae663d6b064874311182bb5a
#
_cell.length_a   1.000
_cell.length_b   1.000
_cell.length_c   1.000
_cell.angle_alpha   90.00
_cell.angle_beta   90.00
_cell.angle_gamma   90.00
#
_symmetry.space_group_name_H-M   'P 1'
#
loop_
_entity.id
_entity.type
_entity.pdbx_description
1 polymer ?
#
loop_
_entity_poly.entity_id
_entity_poly.type
_entity_poly.pdbx_seq_one_letter_code
_entity_poly.pdbx_strand_id
1 'polypeptide(L)'
;MRIHHGRESFSRFSDEQLERASKIDLVDMLQKQGEKLKREGVVHRWMRYDSTVLCENKWYRHSREIGGGPIQFMQHFYGMSFRDSVKHLLDGEEGHEFIQAEHSVREKPEFKVPPLSKNMHRTFAYLIKTRGIDAEVVQHFVGEKKIQETEEYHNVAFCGYDKTGEMKQMHLRSTIPGNRFFQDIDGSDKQFYFRHEGTDNEVYVFEAPIDMLSYITMNKDGWKEHTYVCLGGVAADALRNVLDNNADISKVYLCVDKDEAGDKTVRRISPELDERGVEYERLLPEGKDWNEDLLETIRNEQEETREISM
;
A
#
# COMPACT_ATOMS: atom_id res chain seq x y z
N MET A 1 -16.86 -22.88 39.79
CA MET A 1 -16.58 -21.44 39.90
C MET A 1 -16.63 -20.87 38.49
N ARG A 2 -17.76 -20.22 38.10
CA ARG A 2 -17.94 -19.69 36.73
C ARG A 2 -17.35 -18.27 36.73
N ILE A 3 -16.32 -18.08 35.95
CA ILE A 3 -15.72 -16.76 35.72
C ILE A 3 -16.65 -16.02 34.75
N HIS A 4 -17.35 -14.99 35.25
CA HIS A 4 -18.08 -14.06 34.42
C HIS A 4 -17.05 -13.15 33.72
N HIS A 5 -16.81 -13.38 32.44
CA HIS A 5 -16.17 -12.40 31.60
C HIS A 5 -17.19 -11.29 31.32
N GLY A 6 -16.92 -10.09 31.82
CA GLY A 6 -17.73 -8.92 31.55
C GLY A 6 -17.77 -8.65 30.06
N ARG A 7 -18.98 -8.52 29.50
CA ARG A 7 -19.20 -8.04 28.15
C ARG A 7 -18.75 -6.58 28.07
N GLU A 8 -17.66 -6.29 27.36
CA GLU A 8 -17.31 -4.91 27.04
C GLU A 8 -18.31 -4.40 25.99
N SER A 9 -19.12 -3.41 26.37
CA SER A 9 -20.00 -2.71 25.43
C SER A 9 -19.21 -1.59 24.74
N PHE A 10 -19.15 -1.61 23.41
CA PHE A 10 -18.60 -0.49 22.62
C PHE A 10 -19.75 0.35 22.07
N SER A 11 -19.76 1.64 22.36
CA SER A 11 -20.69 2.55 21.70
C SER A 11 -20.15 2.97 20.35
N ARG A 12 -20.98 2.86 19.29
CA ARG A 12 -20.71 3.39 17.96
C ARG A 12 -21.58 4.60 17.72
N PHE A 13 -21.01 5.63 17.10
CA PHE A 13 -21.79 6.75 16.59
C PHE A 13 -22.47 6.36 15.29
N SER A 14 -23.70 6.84 15.09
CA SER A 14 -24.41 6.68 13.82
C SER A 14 -23.77 7.54 12.74
N ASP A 15 -24.02 7.21 11.46
CA ASP A 15 -23.54 8.01 10.34
C ASP A 15 -24.02 9.46 10.42
N GLU A 16 -25.25 9.70 10.91
CA GLU A 16 -25.80 11.02 11.15
C GLU A 16 -25.01 11.79 12.23
N GLN A 17 -24.64 11.13 13.34
CA GLN A 17 -23.80 11.72 14.39
C GLN A 17 -22.41 12.06 13.85
N LEU A 18 -21.81 11.18 13.07
CA LEU A 18 -20.50 11.43 12.44
C LEU A 18 -20.57 12.58 11.43
N GLU A 19 -21.63 12.64 10.65
CA GLU A 19 -21.86 13.74 9.71
C GLU A 19 -22.03 15.09 10.45
N ARG A 20 -22.81 15.15 11.51
CA ARG A 20 -22.96 16.34 12.37
C ARG A 20 -21.63 16.77 12.96
N ALA A 21 -20.87 15.85 13.57
CA ALA A 21 -19.55 16.14 14.12
C ALA A 21 -18.58 16.66 13.04
N SER A 22 -18.65 16.14 11.82
CA SER A 22 -17.78 16.55 10.72
C SER A 22 -18.11 17.93 10.12
N LYS A 23 -19.30 18.45 10.38
CA LYS A 23 -19.79 19.77 9.91
C LYS A 23 -19.60 20.91 10.91
N ILE A 24 -19.09 20.64 12.09
CA ILE A 24 -18.83 21.68 13.11
C ILE A 24 -17.89 22.73 12.54
N ASP A 25 -18.28 24.02 12.67
CA ASP A 25 -17.43 25.13 12.32
C ASP A 25 -16.32 25.30 13.36
N LEU A 26 -15.07 25.07 12.91
CA LEU A 26 -13.88 25.16 13.77
C LEU A 26 -13.54 26.58 14.19
N VAL A 27 -13.87 27.57 13.34
CA VAL A 27 -13.64 28.99 13.65
C VAL A 27 -14.55 29.39 14.81
N ASP A 28 -15.84 29.06 14.71
CA ASP A 28 -16.85 29.35 15.71
C ASP A 28 -16.55 28.63 17.03
N MET A 29 -16.16 27.35 16.94
CA MET A 29 -15.79 26.54 18.12
C MET A 29 -14.61 27.15 18.87
N LEU A 30 -13.54 27.52 18.19
CA LEU A 30 -12.34 28.09 18.81
C LEU A 30 -12.60 29.49 19.38
N GLN A 31 -13.43 30.30 18.71
CA GLN A 31 -13.84 31.61 19.23
C GLN A 31 -14.64 31.47 20.52
N LYS A 32 -15.57 30.53 20.59
CA LYS A 32 -16.32 30.22 21.82
C LYS A 32 -15.42 29.74 22.97
N GLN A 33 -14.32 29.09 22.65
CA GLN A 33 -13.30 28.66 23.62
C GLN A 33 -12.34 29.81 24.03
N GLY A 34 -12.51 31.02 23.46
CA GLY A 34 -11.66 32.17 23.75
C GLY A 34 -10.31 32.17 23.02
N GLU A 35 -10.13 31.34 22.02
CA GLU A 35 -8.90 31.28 21.24
C GLU A 35 -8.79 32.51 20.32
N LYS A 36 -7.57 33.01 20.17
CA LYS A 36 -7.31 34.18 19.32
C LYS A 36 -7.11 33.75 17.87
N LEU A 37 -8.00 34.22 17.01
CA LEU A 37 -7.96 33.99 15.58
C LEU A 37 -7.73 35.32 14.85
N LYS A 38 -6.80 35.32 13.87
CA LYS A 38 -6.56 36.46 12.98
C LYS A 38 -7.16 36.16 11.60
N ARG A 39 -8.11 36.99 11.19
CA ARG A 39 -8.72 36.85 9.86
C ARG A 39 -7.74 37.25 8.75
N GLU A 40 -7.56 36.38 7.74
CA GLU A 40 -6.72 36.59 6.57
C GLU A 40 -7.52 36.24 5.30
N GLY A 41 -8.33 37.19 4.83
CA GLY A 41 -9.26 36.96 3.72
C GLY A 41 -10.39 36.00 4.07
N VAL A 42 -10.42 34.85 3.42
CA VAL A 42 -11.44 33.78 3.65
C VAL A 42 -11.06 32.80 4.74
N VAL A 43 -9.81 32.81 5.20
CA VAL A 43 -9.30 31.91 6.24
C VAL A 43 -9.04 32.66 7.55
N HIS A 44 -8.95 31.89 8.65
CA HIS A 44 -8.58 32.39 9.96
C HIS A 44 -7.30 31.69 10.43
N ARG A 45 -6.26 32.49 10.75
CA ARG A 45 -5.01 31.99 11.32
C ARG A 45 -5.18 31.81 12.83
N TRP A 46 -4.85 30.62 13.34
CA TRP A 46 -4.91 30.37 14.78
C TRP A 46 -3.63 30.85 15.46
N MET A 47 -3.74 31.89 16.27
CA MET A 47 -2.57 32.54 16.87
C MET A 47 -1.78 31.69 17.86
N ARG A 48 -2.39 30.64 18.40
CA ARG A 48 -1.71 29.66 19.27
C ARG A 48 -0.80 28.71 18.48
N TYR A 49 -1.16 28.44 17.25
CA TYR A 49 -0.39 27.64 16.28
C TYR A 49 -0.39 28.38 14.95
N ASP A 50 0.47 29.40 14.83
CA ASP A 50 0.48 30.39 13.76
C ASP A 50 0.65 29.84 12.33
N SER A 51 1.17 28.61 12.20
CA SER A 51 1.22 27.87 10.95
C SER A 51 -0.10 27.18 10.58
N THR A 52 -1.15 27.30 11.42
CA THR A 52 -2.45 26.67 11.20
C THR A 52 -3.48 27.68 10.74
N VAL A 53 -4.12 27.36 9.63
CA VAL A 53 -5.25 28.12 9.07
C VAL A 53 -6.53 27.30 9.13
N LEU A 54 -7.66 27.99 9.30
CA LEU A 54 -8.98 27.40 9.41
C LEU A 54 -9.92 28.06 8.41
N CYS A 55 -10.80 27.28 7.83
CA CYS A 55 -11.89 27.74 6.99
C CYS A 55 -13.12 26.86 7.27
N GLU A 56 -14.13 27.42 7.92
CA GLU A 56 -15.32 26.69 8.35
C GLU A 56 -14.95 25.39 9.12
N ASN A 57 -15.32 24.23 8.59
CA ASN A 57 -15.05 22.92 9.16
C ASN A 57 -13.74 22.29 8.66
N LYS A 58 -12.83 23.07 8.06
CA LYS A 58 -11.52 22.58 7.58
C LYS A 58 -10.38 23.33 8.25
N TRP A 59 -9.29 22.61 8.45
CA TRP A 59 -8.05 23.18 8.92
C TRP A 59 -6.86 22.64 8.14
N TYR A 60 -5.79 23.42 8.08
CA TYR A 60 -4.51 23.01 7.51
C TYR A 60 -3.35 23.63 8.27
N ARG A 61 -2.34 22.83 8.60
CA ARG A 61 -1.12 23.25 9.30
C ARG A 61 0.07 23.18 8.36
N HIS A 62 0.51 24.36 7.87
CA HIS A 62 1.57 24.49 6.88
C HIS A 62 2.91 23.90 7.35
N SER A 63 3.28 24.06 8.63
CA SER A 63 4.56 23.57 9.15
C SER A 63 4.70 22.04 9.21
N ARG A 64 3.61 21.30 9.04
CA ARG A 64 3.59 19.83 9.05
C ARG A 64 2.87 19.23 7.84
N GLU A 65 2.37 20.08 6.94
CA GLU A 65 1.61 19.68 5.74
C GLU A 65 0.44 18.74 6.01
N ILE A 66 -0.24 18.95 7.14
CA ILE A 66 -1.39 18.12 7.56
C ILE A 66 -2.63 18.97 7.70
N GLY A 67 -3.79 18.36 7.48
CA GLY A 67 -5.07 19.03 7.61
C GLY A 67 -6.22 18.03 7.75
N GLY A 68 -7.43 18.54 7.88
CA GLY A 68 -8.60 17.67 8.00
C GLY A 68 -9.87 18.40 8.41
N GLY A 69 -10.83 17.65 8.91
CA GLY A 69 -12.06 18.12 9.50
C GLY A 69 -11.99 18.23 11.02
N PRO A 70 -13.15 18.50 11.68
CA PRO A 70 -13.21 18.73 13.13
C PRO A 70 -12.75 17.55 13.97
N ILE A 71 -13.07 16.33 13.57
CA ILE A 71 -12.67 15.12 14.30
C ILE A 71 -11.15 14.99 14.34
N GLN A 72 -10.49 15.13 13.18
CA GLN A 72 -9.02 15.09 13.06
C GLN A 72 -8.38 16.29 13.78
N PHE A 73 -9.05 17.43 13.83
CA PHE A 73 -8.61 18.60 14.60
C PHE A 73 -8.49 18.27 16.09
N MET A 74 -9.54 17.67 16.66
CA MET A 74 -9.56 17.27 18.09
C MET A 74 -8.49 16.20 18.38
N GLN A 75 -8.33 15.24 17.49
CA GLN A 75 -7.28 14.22 17.64
C GLN A 75 -5.88 14.83 17.61
N HIS A 76 -5.62 15.75 16.66
CA HIS A 76 -4.29 16.32 16.46
C HIS A 76 -3.88 17.34 17.51
N PHE A 77 -4.76 18.29 17.84
CA PHE A 77 -4.42 19.40 18.73
C PHE A 77 -4.74 19.16 20.20
N TYR A 78 -5.72 18.30 20.48
CA TYR A 78 -6.16 18.00 21.85
C TYR A 78 -5.78 16.57 22.29
N GLY A 79 -5.20 15.75 21.41
CA GLY A 79 -4.77 14.38 21.72
C GLY A 79 -5.92 13.43 22.05
N MET A 80 -7.14 13.76 21.63
CA MET A 80 -8.33 12.98 21.94
C MET A 80 -8.39 11.70 21.08
N SER A 81 -8.98 10.63 21.64
CA SER A 81 -9.35 9.48 20.82
C SER A 81 -10.44 9.86 19.81
N PHE A 82 -10.65 9.05 18.78
CA PHE A 82 -11.75 9.27 17.82
C PHE A 82 -13.10 9.40 18.53
N ARG A 83 -13.37 8.50 19.48
CA ARG A 83 -14.62 8.48 20.25
C ARG A 83 -14.79 9.76 21.08
N ASP A 84 -13.75 10.16 21.81
CA ASP A 84 -13.81 11.35 22.64
C ASP A 84 -13.91 12.63 21.79
N SER A 85 -13.29 12.64 20.62
CA SER A 85 -13.41 13.73 19.64
C SER A 85 -14.85 13.93 19.18
N VAL A 86 -15.51 12.83 18.75
CA VAL A 86 -16.92 12.90 18.31
C VAL A 86 -17.84 13.30 19.46
N LYS A 87 -17.67 12.69 20.64
CA LYS A 87 -18.43 13.04 21.82
C LYS A 87 -18.28 14.52 22.20
N HIS A 88 -17.05 15.03 22.18
CA HIS A 88 -16.79 16.43 22.49
C HIS A 88 -17.44 17.39 21.47
N LEU A 89 -17.35 17.07 20.19
CA LEU A 89 -17.95 17.88 19.13
C LEU A 89 -19.49 17.87 19.14
N LEU A 90 -20.10 16.86 19.73
CA LEU A 90 -21.55 16.72 19.90
C LEU A 90 -22.04 17.05 21.34
N ASP A 91 -21.32 17.92 22.06
CA ASP A 91 -21.68 18.38 23.40
C ASP A 91 -21.93 17.25 24.43
N GLY A 92 -21.19 16.15 24.28
CA GLY A 92 -21.26 15.00 25.18
C GLY A 92 -22.30 13.94 24.79
N GLU A 93 -22.94 14.06 23.65
CA GLU A 93 -23.86 13.04 23.14
C GLU A 93 -23.16 11.69 23.03
N GLU A 94 -23.72 10.66 23.69
CA GLU A 94 -23.18 9.30 23.64
C GLU A 94 -23.64 8.62 22.34
N GLY A 95 -22.74 7.80 21.79
CA GLY A 95 -23.12 6.89 20.69
C GLY A 95 -24.10 5.81 21.18
N HIS A 96 -24.85 5.23 20.28
CA HIS A 96 -25.75 4.12 20.61
C HIS A 96 -24.96 2.91 21.11
N GLU A 97 -25.39 2.29 22.21
CA GLU A 97 -24.85 1.02 22.65
C GLU A 97 -25.24 -0.07 21.65
N PHE A 98 -24.27 -0.58 20.94
CA PHE A 98 -24.43 -1.82 20.22
C PHE A 98 -23.92 -2.94 21.14
N ILE A 99 -24.83 -3.88 21.48
CA ILE A 99 -24.38 -5.16 22.03
C ILE A 99 -23.63 -5.82 20.85
N GLN A 100 -22.33 -5.73 20.90
CA GLN A 100 -21.52 -6.49 19.96
C GLN A 100 -21.82 -7.97 20.24
N ALA A 101 -22.46 -8.64 19.26
CA ALA A 101 -22.32 -10.07 19.18
C ALA A 101 -20.82 -10.35 19.30
N GLU A 102 -20.42 -11.16 20.27
CA GLU A 102 -19.03 -11.44 20.61
C GLU A 102 -18.12 -11.20 19.42
N HIS A 103 -17.30 -10.15 19.46
CA HIS A 103 -16.13 -10.14 18.61
C HIS A 103 -15.34 -11.33 19.14
N SER A 104 -15.59 -12.49 18.54
CA SER A 104 -14.51 -13.45 18.40
C SER A 104 -13.33 -12.58 17.95
N VAL A 105 -12.27 -12.52 18.71
CA VAL A 105 -10.95 -12.16 18.19
C VAL A 105 -10.93 -12.96 16.90
N ARG A 106 -11.06 -12.26 15.74
CA ARG A 106 -10.95 -12.96 14.48
C ARG A 106 -9.54 -13.47 14.52
N GLU A 107 -9.41 -14.76 14.88
CA GLU A 107 -8.15 -15.43 14.71
C GLU A 107 -7.71 -15.08 13.31
N LYS A 108 -6.48 -14.59 13.18
CA LYS A 108 -5.92 -14.24 11.87
C LYS A 108 -6.22 -15.45 10.98
N PRO A 109 -6.97 -15.31 9.87
CA PRO A 109 -7.38 -16.49 9.13
C PRO A 109 -6.16 -17.32 8.80
N GLU A 110 -6.26 -18.62 8.93
CA GLU A 110 -5.17 -19.53 8.60
C GLU A 110 -4.85 -19.39 7.10
N PHE A 111 -3.59 -19.14 6.78
CA PHE A 111 -3.17 -19.10 5.39
C PHE A 111 -3.30 -20.48 4.75
N LYS A 112 -4.18 -20.59 3.74
CA LYS A 112 -4.44 -21.84 3.03
C LYS A 112 -4.19 -21.65 1.54
N VAL A 113 -3.20 -22.36 1.03
CA VAL A 113 -2.88 -22.38 -0.40
C VAL A 113 -4.02 -23.04 -1.17
N PRO A 114 -4.64 -22.36 -2.15
CA PRO A 114 -5.67 -22.98 -2.99
C PRO A 114 -5.06 -24.08 -3.87
N PRO A 115 -5.87 -25.00 -4.40
CA PRO A 115 -5.40 -26.00 -5.37
C PRO A 115 -4.67 -25.33 -6.55
N LEU A 116 -3.49 -25.84 -6.88
CA LEU A 116 -2.65 -25.34 -7.93
C LEU A 116 -2.72 -26.20 -9.18
N SER A 117 -2.76 -25.58 -10.34
CA SER A 117 -2.80 -26.25 -11.63
C SER A 117 -1.48 -26.96 -11.94
N LYS A 118 -1.56 -28.12 -12.57
CA LYS A 118 -0.38 -28.85 -13.06
C LYS A 118 0.21 -28.23 -14.31
N ASN A 119 -0.51 -27.39 -15.01
CA ASN A 119 -0.04 -26.66 -16.18
C ASN A 119 -0.14 -25.15 -15.93
N MET A 120 0.70 -24.40 -16.65
CA MET A 120 0.86 -22.96 -16.49
C MET A 120 0.45 -22.19 -17.77
N HIS A 121 -0.36 -22.79 -18.63
CA HIS A 121 -0.60 -22.27 -19.97
C HIS A 121 -1.22 -20.88 -19.98
N ARG A 122 -2.19 -20.61 -19.10
CA ARG A 122 -2.83 -19.31 -19.03
C ARG A 122 -1.92 -18.26 -18.39
N THR A 123 -1.18 -18.65 -17.36
CA THR A 123 -0.17 -17.81 -16.74
C THR A 123 0.92 -17.40 -17.74
N PHE A 124 1.49 -18.34 -18.49
CA PHE A 124 2.47 -18.01 -19.52
C PHE A 124 1.86 -17.12 -20.63
N ALA A 125 0.67 -17.45 -21.13
CA ALA A 125 0.02 -16.62 -22.14
C ALA A 125 -0.26 -15.20 -21.62
N TYR A 126 -0.71 -15.06 -20.38
CA TYR A 126 -0.96 -13.77 -19.76
C TYR A 126 0.32 -12.95 -19.57
N LEU A 127 1.32 -13.53 -18.91
CA LEU A 127 2.56 -12.80 -18.59
C LEU A 127 3.35 -12.45 -19.86
N ILE A 128 3.50 -13.40 -20.79
CA ILE A 128 4.33 -13.18 -21.98
C ILE A 128 3.57 -12.41 -23.06
N LYS A 129 2.33 -12.84 -23.41
CA LYS A 129 1.64 -12.24 -24.56
C LYS A 129 0.84 -10.99 -24.21
N THR A 130 0.25 -10.96 -22.99
CA THR A 130 -0.59 -9.81 -22.60
C THR A 130 0.22 -8.74 -21.87
N ARG A 131 1.20 -9.15 -21.05
CA ARG A 131 2.04 -8.23 -20.26
C ARG A 131 3.42 -7.96 -20.87
N GLY A 132 3.81 -8.69 -21.92
CA GLY A 132 5.09 -8.48 -22.59
C GLY A 132 6.32 -8.97 -21.82
N ILE A 133 6.11 -9.65 -20.67
CA ILE A 133 7.22 -10.12 -19.83
C ILE A 133 8.06 -11.14 -20.60
N ASP A 134 9.36 -11.00 -20.51
CA ASP A 134 10.30 -11.92 -21.14
C ASP A 134 10.11 -13.36 -20.68
N ALA A 135 10.18 -14.32 -21.63
CA ALA A 135 9.92 -15.72 -21.35
C ALA A 135 10.94 -16.33 -20.37
N GLU A 136 12.21 -15.92 -20.42
CA GLU A 136 13.25 -16.42 -19.50
C GLU A 136 13.01 -15.90 -18.08
N VAL A 137 12.58 -14.66 -17.94
CA VAL A 137 12.19 -14.08 -16.64
C VAL A 137 11.02 -14.86 -16.05
N VAL A 138 9.96 -15.09 -16.83
CA VAL A 138 8.81 -15.89 -16.37
C VAL A 138 9.24 -17.30 -15.97
N GLN A 139 10.04 -17.98 -16.80
CA GLN A 139 10.52 -19.34 -16.54
C GLN A 139 11.36 -19.44 -15.28
N HIS A 140 12.20 -18.44 -15.01
CA HIS A 140 12.99 -18.38 -13.77
C HIS A 140 12.09 -18.42 -12.54
N PHE A 141 11.11 -17.50 -12.44
CA PHE A 141 10.20 -17.42 -11.28
C PHE A 141 9.25 -18.63 -11.18
N VAL A 142 8.86 -19.23 -12.31
CA VAL A 142 8.10 -20.50 -12.33
C VAL A 142 8.96 -21.63 -11.83
N GLY A 143 10.23 -21.71 -12.23
CA GLY A 143 11.20 -22.71 -11.76
C GLY A 143 11.42 -22.65 -10.26
N GLU A 144 11.43 -21.45 -9.69
CA GLU A 144 11.51 -21.20 -8.25
C GLU A 144 10.17 -21.36 -7.51
N LYS A 145 9.10 -21.75 -8.21
CA LYS A 145 7.72 -21.82 -7.72
C LYS A 145 7.16 -20.50 -7.17
N LYS A 146 7.82 -19.40 -7.44
CA LYS A 146 7.35 -18.05 -7.06
C LYS A 146 6.20 -17.56 -7.94
N ILE A 147 6.08 -18.09 -9.15
CA ILE A 147 4.91 -17.91 -10.02
C ILE A 147 4.25 -19.26 -10.23
N GLN A 148 2.95 -19.34 -9.96
CA GLN A 148 2.15 -20.52 -10.13
C GLN A 148 0.79 -20.16 -10.75
N GLU A 149 -0.04 -21.17 -11.06
CA GLU A 149 -1.40 -21.00 -11.58
C GLU A 149 -2.38 -21.71 -10.66
N THR A 150 -3.51 -21.06 -10.32
CA THR A 150 -4.56 -21.74 -9.56
C THR A 150 -5.32 -22.73 -10.44
N GLU A 151 -5.78 -23.86 -9.85
CA GLU A 151 -6.57 -24.86 -10.58
C GLU A 151 -7.94 -24.31 -10.96
N GLU A 152 -8.61 -23.67 -10.01
CA GLU A 152 -9.86 -22.97 -10.24
C GLU A 152 -9.58 -21.56 -10.78
N TYR A 153 -10.29 -21.09 -11.78
CA TYR A 153 -10.18 -19.80 -12.46
C TYR A 153 -8.84 -19.54 -13.19
N HIS A 154 -7.83 -20.36 -13.05
CA HIS A 154 -6.52 -20.19 -13.70
C HIS A 154 -5.90 -18.81 -13.51
N ASN A 155 -6.02 -18.25 -12.31
CA ASN A 155 -5.36 -17.01 -11.97
C ASN A 155 -3.85 -17.23 -11.86
N VAL A 156 -3.06 -16.24 -12.26
CA VAL A 156 -1.65 -16.23 -11.90
C VAL A 156 -1.53 -15.98 -10.40
N ALA A 157 -0.70 -16.77 -9.73
CA ALA A 157 -0.39 -16.68 -8.32
C ALA A 157 1.07 -16.28 -8.13
N PHE A 158 1.30 -15.13 -7.53
CA PHE A 158 2.60 -14.65 -7.09
C PHE A 158 2.81 -15.06 -5.64
N CYS A 159 3.81 -15.90 -5.39
CA CYS A 159 4.01 -16.60 -4.12
C CYS A 159 5.23 -16.04 -3.38
N GLY A 160 5.08 -15.87 -2.07
CA GLY A 160 6.14 -15.49 -1.16
C GLY A 160 6.44 -16.57 -0.14
N TYR A 161 7.72 -16.74 0.16
CA TYR A 161 8.23 -17.82 1.02
C TYR A 161 9.07 -17.26 2.16
N ASP A 162 9.07 -17.94 3.28
CA ASP A 162 10.01 -17.68 4.36
C ASP A 162 11.37 -18.38 4.13
N LYS A 163 12.31 -18.17 5.05
CA LYS A 163 13.66 -18.77 4.98
C LYS A 163 13.69 -20.29 5.06
N THR A 164 12.61 -20.91 5.53
CA THR A 164 12.49 -22.38 5.59
C THR A 164 11.96 -22.97 4.29
N GLY A 165 11.54 -22.12 3.34
CA GLY A 165 10.90 -22.51 2.09
C GLY A 165 9.40 -22.80 2.23
N GLU A 166 8.79 -22.40 3.36
CA GLU A 166 7.35 -22.47 3.54
C GLU A 166 6.66 -21.27 2.90
N MET A 167 5.61 -21.52 2.11
CA MET A 167 4.83 -20.45 1.51
C MET A 167 4.03 -19.70 2.59
N LYS A 168 4.19 -18.40 2.68
CA LYS A 168 3.54 -17.53 3.67
C LYS A 168 2.62 -16.49 3.05
N GLN A 169 2.73 -16.27 1.76
CA GLN A 169 1.97 -15.26 1.05
C GLN A 169 1.62 -15.73 -0.36
N MET A 170 0.45 -15.34 -0.84
CA MET A 170 0.04 -15.54 -2.22
C MET A 170 -0.86 -14.40 -2.68
N HIS A 171 -0.45 -13.76 -3.78
CA HIS A 171 -1.23 -12.74 -4.47
C HIS A 171 -1.77 -13.30 -5.78
N LEU A 172 -3.07 -13.24 -5.96
CA LEU A 172 -3.75 -13.72 -7.16
C LEU A 172 -4.07 -12.55 -8.11
N ARG A 173 -3.94 -12.81 -9.41
CA ARG A 173 -4.38 -11.90 -10.45
C ARG A 173 -5.03 -12.66 -11.59
N SER A 174 -6.19 -12.16 -12.07
CA SER A 174 -6.89 -12.77 -13.20
C SER A 174 -6.04 -12.77 -14.47
N THR A 175 -6.04 -13.91 -15.16
CA THR A 175 -5.45 -14.07 -16.50
C THR A 175 -6.44 -13.74 -17.62
N ILE A 176 -7.70 -13.46 -17.29
CA ILE A 176 -8.75 -13.14 -18.28
C ILE A 176 -8.58 -11.69 -18.75
N PRO A 177 -8.47 -11.45 -20.06
CA PRO A 177 -8.36 -10.10 -20.61
C PRO A 177 -9.52 -9.19 -20.15
N GLY A 178 -9.20 -7.98 -19.70
CA GLY A 178 -10.18 -7.00 -19.22
C GLY A 178 -10.69 -7.24 -17.80
N ASN A 179 -10.44 -8.38 -17.20
CA ASN A 179 -10.79 -8.64 -15.79
C ASN A 179 -9.71 -8.06 -14.86
N ARG A 180 -10.11 -7.12 -14.00
CA ARG A 180 -9.21 -6.43 -13.05
C ARG A 180 -9.10 -7.12 -11.68
N PHE A 181 -9.57 -8.37 -11.57
CA PHE A 181 -9.49 -9.08 -10.28
C PHE A 181 -8.05 -9.27 -9.84
N PHE A 182 -7.80 -8.91 -8.60
CA PHE A 182 -6.59 -9.23 -7.84
C PHE A 182 -6.96 -9.37 -6.36
N GLN A 183 -6.28 -10.25 -5.64
CA GLN A 183 -6.53 -10.48 -4.22
C GLN A 183 -5.36 -11.18 -3.56
N ASP A 184 -5.02 -10.79 -2.32
CA ASP A 184 -4.18 -11.61 -1.46
C ASP A 184 -5.02 -12.71 -0.84
N ILE A 185 -4.49 -13.94 -0.75
CA ILE A 185 -5.15 -15.02 -0.03
C ILE A 185 -5.23 -14.66 1.46
N ASP A 186 -6.39 -14.95 2.07
CA ASP A 186 -6.60 -14.71 3.48
C ASP A 186 -5.54 -15.40 4.35
N GLY A 187 -5.09 -14.70 5.38
CA GLY A 187 -4.00 -15.20 6.24
C GLY A 187 -2.59 -14.98 5.69
N SER A 188 -2.45 -14.48 4.46
CA SER A 188 -1.14 -14.11 3.89
C SER A 188 -0.33 -13.20 4.82
N ASP A 189 0.96 -13.46 4.93
CA ASP A 189 1.91 -12.62 5.66
C ASP A 189 2.69 -11.71 4.68
N LYS A 190 2.37 -10.43 4.73
CA LYS A 190 2.91 -9.44 3.78
C LYS A 190 4.41 -9.18 3.91
N GLN A 191 5.06 -9.57 5.02
CA GLN A 191 6.52 -9.50 5.12
C GLN A 191 7.22 -10.45 4.13
N PHE A 192 6.53 -11.47 3.64
CA PHE A 192 7.03 -12.41 2.64
C PHE A 192 6.45 -12.17 1.25
N TYR A 193 6.06 -10.93 0.94
CA TYR A 193 5.49 -10.64 -0.37
C TYR A 193 6.44 -11.01 -1.51
N PHE A 194 5.90 -11.13 -2.74
CA PHE A 194 6.62 -11.55 -3.93
C PHE A 194 7.93 -10.80 -4.11
N ARG A 195 9.04 -11.52 -4.23
CA ARG A 195 10.39 -10.96 -4.32
C ARG A 195 11.39 -11.90 -4.99
N HIS A 196 12.48 -11.33 -5.47
CA HIS A 196 13.71 -12.01 -5.83
C HIS A 196 14.83 -11.53 -4.90
N GLU A 197 15.61 -12.44 -4.36
CA GLU A 197 16.75 -12.13 -3.50
C GLU A 197 18.04 -12.34 -4.31
N GLY A 198 18.74 -11.25 -4.59
CA GLY A 198 20.03 -11.24 -5.26
C GLY A 198 21.19 -11.36 -4.29
N THR A 199 22.41 -11.07 -4.76
CA THR A 199 23.66 -11.22 -4.01
C THR A 199 24.40 -9.90 -3.81
N ASP A 200 23.96 -8.83 -4.47
CA ASP A 200 24.57 -7.51 -4.29
C ASP A 200 23.93 -6.73 -3.12
N ASN A 201 24.29 -5.47 -2.99
CA ASN A 201 23.86 -4.58 -1.92
C ASN A 201 22.76 -3.59 -2.35
N GLU A 202 22.06 -3.86 -3.46
CA GLU A 202 21.02 -3.00 -4.03
C GLU A 202 19.64 -3.66 -3.95
N VAL A 203 18.62 -2.86 -3.64
CA VAL A 203 17.22 -3.32 -3.59
C VAL A 203 16.35 -2.44 -4.48
N TYR A 204 15.59 -3.05 -5.37
CA TYR A 204 14.60 -2.40 -6.22
C TYR A 204 13.19 -2.69 -5.70
N VAL A 205 12.40 -1.66 -5.42
CA VAL A 205 11.10 -1.74 -4.74
C VAL A 205 9.98 -1.35 -5.67
N PHE A 206 8.98 -2.22 -5.83
CA PHE A 206 7.83 -2.04 -6.72
C PHE A 206 6.51 -2.13 -5.95
N GLU A 207 5.45 -1.56 -6.50
CA GLU A 207 4.12 -1.69 -5.90
C GLU A 207 3.53 -3.08 -6.16
N ALA A 208 3.71 -3.62 -7.37
CA ALA A 208 3.12 -4.88 -7.79
C ALA A 208 4.08 -5.79 -8.57
N PRO A 209 3.82 -7.12 -8.57
CA PRO A 209 4.67 -8.10 -9.27
C PRO A 209 4.81 -7.86 -10.78
N ILE A 210 3.78 -7.36 -11.45
CA ILE A 210 3.82 -7.09 -12.89
C ILE A 210 4.85 -6.01 -13.21
N ASP A 211 4.90 -4.94 -12.41
CA ASP A 211 5.84 -3.84 -12.62
C ASP A 211 7.27 -4.28 -12.38
N MET A 212 7.52 -5.06 -11.32
CA MET A 212 8.80 -5.69 -11.05
C MET A 212 9.29 -6.55 -12.23
N LEU A 213 8.43 -7.44 -12.76
CA LEU A 213 8.77 -8.30 -13.88
C LEU A 213 8.98 -7.51 -15.17
N SER A 214 8.23 -6.43 -15.36
CA SER A 214 8.39 -5.52 -16.51
C SER A 214 9.73 -4.80 -16.46
N TYR A 215 10.09 -4.25 -15.30
CA TYR A 215 11.39 -3.61 -15.10
C TYR A 215 12.55 -4.58 -15.35
N ILE A 216 12.49 -5.79 -14.80
CA ILE A 216 13.48 -6.84 -15.02
C ILE A 216 13.60 -7.18 -16.52
N THR A 217 12.46 -7.23 -17.23
CA THR A 217 12.44 -7.51 -18.68
C THR A 217 13.16 -6.43 -19.49
N MET A 218 13.01 -5.16 -19.12
CA MET A 218 13.69 -4.03 -19.77
C MET A 218 15.17 -3.91 -19.37
N ASN A 219 15.54 -4.43 -18.18
CA ASN A 219 16.87 -4.31 -17.59
C ASN A 219 17.45 -5.71 -17.31
N LYS A 220 17.65 -6.52 -18.35
CA LYS A 220 18.01 -7.95 -18.22
C LYS A 220 19.46 -8.21 -17.80
N ASP A 221 20.35 -7.28 -18.03
CA ASP A 221 21.77 -7.49 -17.76
C ASP A 221 22.03 -7.53 -16.24
N GLY A 222 22.54 -8.67 -15.76
CA GLY A 222 22.88 -8.84 -14.34
C GLY A 222 21.71 -8.88 -13.37
N TRP A 223 20.45 -8.88 -13.83
CA TRP A 223 19.28 -8.74 -12.97
C TRP A 223 19.21 -9.74 -11.80
N LYS A 224 19.77 -10.94 -11.96
CA LYS A 224 19.76 -11.97 -10.90
C LYS A 224 20.65 -11.61 -9.69
N GLU A 225 21.54 -10.66 -9.86
CA GLU A 225 22.44 -10.20 -8.82
C GLU A 225 21.74 -9.21 -7.87
N HIS A 226 20.73 -8.48 -8.38
CA HIS A 226 19.99 -7.48 -7.61
C HIS A 226 18.83 -8.10 -6.82
N THR A 227 18.46 -7.46 -5.72
CA THR A 227 17.26 -7.83 -4.96
C THR A 227 16.06 -7.00 -5.42
N TYR A 228 14.93 -7.66 -5.68
CA TYR A 228 13.67 -7.02 -6.08
C TYR A 228 12.58 -7.37 -5.12
N VAL A 229 11.81 -6.38 -4.65
CA VAL A 229 10.77 -6.55 -3.64
C VAL A 229 9.49 -5.85 -4.08
N CYS A 230 8.35 -6.55 -4.00
CA CYS A 230 7.04 -5.93 -4.17
C CYS A 230 6.43 -5.61 -2.79
N LEU A 231 5.77 -4.45 -2.68
CA LEU A 231 5.16 -4.00 -1.43
C LEU A 231 3.80 -4.65 -1.17
N GLY A 232 3.03 -4.97 -2.21
CA GLY A 232 1.70 -5.57 -2.08
C GLY A 232 0.70 -4.70 -1.34
N GLY A 233 0.84 -3.39 -1.41
CA GLY A 233 -0.04 -2.39 -0.80
C GLY A 233 0.71 -1.31 -0.02
N VAL A 234 -0.02 -0.64 0.90
CA VAL A 234 0.52 0.54 1.61
C VAL A 234 1.61 0.23 2.64
N ALA A 235 1.70 -1.00 3.16
CA ALA A 235 2.72 -1.34 4.15
C ALA A 235 4.07 -1.65 3.48
N ALA A 236 5.18 -1.30 4.13
CA ALA A 236 6.54 -1.60 3.65
C ALA A 236 7.12 -2.86 4.31
N ASP A 237 6.27 -3.77 4.79
CA ASP A 237 6.68 -4.92 5.61
C ASP A 237 7.64 -5.86 4.87
N ALA A 238 7.43 -6.05 3.55
CA ALA A 238 8.32 -6.84 2.73
C ALA A 238 9.71 -6.22 2.60
N LEU A 239 9.79 -4.90 2.39
CA LEU A 239 11.08 -4.19 2.35
C LEU A 239 11.78 -4.25 3.70
N ARG A 240 11.05 -3.99 4.81
CA ARG A 240 11.61 -4.12 6.17
C ARG A 240 12.18 -5.49 6.42
N ASN A 241 11.43 -6.54 6.05
CA ASN A 241 11.90 -7.92 6.19
C ASN A 241 13.22 -8.16 5.44
N VAL A 242 13.37 -7.61 4.23
CA VAL A 242 14.61 -7.72 3.45
C VAL A 242 15.75 -6.96 4.13
N LEU A 243 15.54 -5.70 4.54
CA LEU A 243 16.56 -4.88 5.20
C LEU A 243 16.99 -5.44 6.56
N ASP A 244 16.03 -5.97 7.35
CA ASP A 244 16.32 -6.56 8.67
C ASP A 244 17.12 -7.87 8.56
N ASN A 245 17.03 -8.55 7.43
CA ASN A 245 17.67 -9.84 7.19
C ASN A 245 18.95 -9.75 6.35
N ASN A 246 19.26 -8.58 5.80
CA ASN A 246 20.47 -8.35 5.00
C ASN A 246 21.08 -6.98 5.35
N ALA A 247 22.06 -7.00 6.24
CA ALA A 247 22.75 -5.80 6.71
C ALA A 247 23.69 -5.17 5.67
N ASP A 248 24.00 -5.88 4.59
CA ASP A 248 24.92 -5.41 3.54
C ASP A 248 24.21 -4.51 2.52
N ILE A 249 22.88 -4.42 2.56
CA ILE A 249 22.11 -3.53 1.67
C ILE A 249 22.46 -2.08 2.02
N SER A 250 22.97 -1.36 1.03
CA SER A 250 23.39 0.04 1.16
C SER A 250 22.57 1.00 0.30
N LYS A 251 21.85 0.49 -0.72
CA LYS A 251 21.06 1.31 -1.63
C LYS A 251 19.69 0.71 -1.96
N VAL A 252 18.68 1.56 -1.96
CA VAL A 252 17.28 1.21 -2.31
C VAL A 252 16.82 2.09 -3.47
N TYR A 253 16.36 1.46 -4.54
CA TYR A 253 15.70 2.12 -5.65
C TYR A 253 14.18 2.00 -5.50
N LEU A 254 13.49 3.13 -5.33
CA LEU A 254 12.04 3.19 -5.21
C LEU A 254 11.41 3.32 -6.61
N CYS A 255 11.07 2.18 -7.19
CA CYS A 255 10.50 2.03 -8.54
C CYS A 255 8.97 1.98 -8.51
N VAL A 256 8.36 2.83 -7.69
CA VAL A 256 6.91 2.92 -7.52
C VAL A 256 6.25 3.73 -8.64
N ASP A 257 4.94 3.56 -8.82
CA ASP A 257 4.17 4.18 -9.90
C ASP A 257 4.32 5.72 -9.92
N LYS A 258 4.16 6.30 -11.10
CA LYS A 258 4.24 7.75 -11.32
C LYS A 258 2.88 8.41 -11.08
N ASP A 259 2.38 8.25 -9.86
CA ASP A 259 1.12 8.84 -9.43
C ASP A 259 1.15 9.30 -7.96
N GLU A 260 0.02 9.82 -7.46
CA GLU A 260 -0.09 10.29 -6.07
C GLU A 260 0.10 9.17 -5.03
N ALA A 261 -0.25 7.93 -5.36
CA ALA A 261 -0.08 6.78 -4.46
C ALA A 261 1.41 6.42 -4.32
N GLY A 262 2.16 6.42 -5.45
CA GLY A 262 3.61 6.26 -5.46
C GLY A 262 4.31 7.37 -4.68
N ASP A 263 3.89 8.64 -4.85
CA ASP A 263 4.42 9.77 -4.07
C ASP A 263 4.20 9.58 -2.56
N LYS A 264 3.04 9.11 -2.15
CA LYS A 264 2.74 8.80 -0.74
C LYS A 264 3.61 7.65 -0.22
N THR A 265 3.85 6.66 -1.06
CA THR A 265 4.70 5.51 -0.73
C THR A 265 6.15 5.97 -0.50
N VAL A 266 6.72 6.78 -1.38
CA VAL A 266 8.05 7.37 -1.19
C VAL A 266 8.13 8.14 0.13
N ARG A 267 7.23 9.12 0.34
CA ARG A 267 7.21 9.94 1.57
C ARG A 267 7.11 9.12 2.86
N ARG A 268 6.51 7.95 2.80
CA ARG A 268 6.38 7.07 3.96
C ARG A 268 7.62 6.24 4.21
N ILE A 269 8.28 5.76 3.15
CA ILE A 269 9.45 4.86 3.26
C ILE A 269 10.74 5.64 3.52
N SER A 270 10.90 6.81 2.89
CA SER A 270 12.13 7.60 2.97
C SER A 270 12.63 7.87 4.39
N PRO A 271 11.80 8.28 5.37
CA PRO A 271 12.28 8.54 6.72
C PRO A 271 12.85 7.30 7.41
N GLU A 272 12.31 6.11 7.10
CA GLU A 272 12.82 4.86 7.65
C GLU A 272 14.17 4.47 7.03
N LEU A 273 14.38 4.73 5.75
CA LEU A 273 15.67 4.52 5.08
C LEU A 273 16.74 5.48 5.61
N ASP A 274 16.36 6.75 5.84
CA ASP A 274 17.23 7.76 6.48
C ASP A 274 17.69 7.32 7.88
N GLU A 275 16.75 6.82 8.71
CA GLU A 275 17.06 6.31 10.06
C GLU A 275 17.99 5.09 10.04
N ARG A 276 17.90 4.27 9.01
CA ARG A 276 18.76 3.10 8.80
C ARG A 276 20.11 3.45 8.18
N GLY A 277 20.27 4.67 7.67
CA GLY A 277 21.47 5.10 6.94
C GLY A 277 21.62 4.41 5.58
N VAL A 278 20.51 3.99 4.97
CA VAL A 278 20.45 3.37 3.64
C VAL A 278 20.21 4.45 2.59
N GLU A 279 21.08 4.54 1.60
CA GLU A 279 20.90 5.46 0.47
C GLU A 279 19.67 5.05 -0.34
N TYR A 280 18.90 6.02 -0.83
CA TYR A 280 17.78 5.71 -1.71
C TYR A 280 17.64 6.70 -2.85
N GLU A 281 17.08 6.20 -3.95
CA GLU A 281 16.80 6.96 -5.17
C GLU A 281 15.43 6.56 -5.70
N ARG A 282 14.66 7.51 -6.22
CA ARG A 282 13.41 7.21 -6.91
C ARG A 282 13.66 7.05 -8.39
N LEU A 283 13.35 5.88 -8.94
CA LEU A 283 13.28 5.64 -10.37
C LEU A 283 11.82 5.74 -10.82
N LEU A 284 11.58 6.50 -11.87
CA LEU A 284 10.25 6.74 -12.41
C LEU A 284 10.10 6.07 -13.78
N PRO A 285 8.96 5.43 -14.04
CA PRO A 285 8.60 5.04 -15.39
C PRO A 285 8.37 6.31 -16.27
N GLU A 286 8.49 6.18 -17.58
CA GLU A 286 8.14 7.24 -18.51
C GLU A 286 6.64 7.46 -18.56
N GLY A 287 5.85 6.36 -18.68
CA GLY A 287 4.41 6.31 -18.57
C GLY A 287 3.90 6.34 -17.13
N LYS A 288 2.78 5.66 -16.90
CA LYS A 288 2.16 5.57 -15.58
C LYS A 288 2.84 4.53 -14.69
N ASP A 289 3.12 3.35 -15.24
CA ASP A 289 3.72 2.21 -14.57
C ASP A 289 4.74 1.49 -15.48
N TRP A 290 5.56 0.62 -14.91
CA TRP A 290 6.62 -0.08 -15.66
C TRP A 290 6.09 -1.06 -16.69
N ASN A 291 4.86 -1.57 -16.55
CA ASN A 291 4.29 -2.43 -17.58
C ASN A 291 3.80 -1.64 -18.80
N GLU A 292 3.35 -0.42 -18.62
CA GLU A 292 3.02 0.49 -19.73
C GLU A 292 4.25 0.79 -20.55
N ASP A 293 5.37 1.14 -19.93
CA ASP A 293 6.66 1.40 -20.59
C ASP A 293 7.14 0.19 -21.40
N LEU A 294 7.11 -1.01 -20.80
CA LEU A 294 7.50 -2.23 -21.49
C LEU A 294 6.64 -2.49 -22.73
N LEU A 295 5.32 -2.33 -22.62
CA LEU A 295 4.41 -2.55 -23.75
C LEU A 295 4.58 -1.50 -24.85
N GLU A 296 4.93 -0.28 -24.49
CA GLU A 296 5.25 0.77 -25.47
C GLU A 296 6.56 0.48 -26.20
N THR A 297 7.61 0.08 -25.48
CA THR A 297 8.89 -0.33 -26.06
C THR A 297 8.70 -1.45 -27.08
N ILE A 298 7.96 -2.51 -26.71
CA ILE A 298 7.67 -3.65 -27.62
C ILE A 298 6.92 -3.19 -28.88
N ARG A 299 5.99 -2.24 -28.73
CA ARG A 299 5.22 -1.70 -29.85
C ARG A 299 6.12 -0.94 -30.82
N ASN A 300 6.98 -0.08 -30.30
CA ASN A 300 7.92 0.71 -31.11
C ASN A 300 8.89 -0.19 -31.89
N GLU A 301 9.45 -1.22 -31.25
CA GLU A 301 10.33 -2.21 -31.92
C GLU A 301 9.62 -2.97 -33.04
N GLN A 302 8.33 -3.30 -32.86
CA GLN A 302 7.54 -3.95 -33.89
C GLN A 302 7.23 -3.04 -35.07
N GLU A 303 7.00 -1.76 -34.86
CA GLU A 303 6.77 -0.75 -35.88
C GLU A 303 8.06 -0.52 -36.72
N GLU A 304 9.20 -0.31 -36.07
CA GLU A 304 10.51 -0.18 -36.71
C GLU A 304 10.85 -1.40 -37.57
N THR A 305 10.60 -2.61 -37.07
CA THR A 305 10.86 -3.87 -37.82
C THR A 305 9.97 -3.98 -39.03
N ARG A 306 8.74 -3.48 -38.99
CA ARG A 306 7.84 -3.46 -40.18
C ARG A 306 8.30 -2.45 -41.21
N GLU A 307 8.74 -1.27 -40.81
CA GLU A 307 9.22 -0.23 -41.71
C GLU A 307 10.50 -0.69 -42.48
N ILE A 308 11.41 -1.40 -41.79
CA ILE A 308 12.63 -1.93 -42.39
C ILE A 308 12.33 -3.08 -43.41
N SER A 309 11.18 -3.76 -43.19
CA SER A 309 10.79 -4.93 -44.00
C SER A 309 9.94 -4.55 -45.23
N MET A 310 9.58 -3.29 -45.41
CA MET A 310 8.82 -2.73 -46.53
C MET A 310 9.74 -2.05 -47.53
#